data_518b436a23eb0e551ab5d8a0cb2c034c
#
_entry.id   518b436a23eb0e551ab5d8a0cb2c034c
#
_cell.length_a   1.000
_cell.length_b   1.000
_cell.length_c   1.000
_cell.angle_alpha   90.00
_cell.angle_beta   90.00
_cell.angle_gamma   90.00
#
_symmetry.space_group_name_H-M   'P 1'
#
loop_
_entity.id
_entity.type
_entity.pdbx_description
1 polymer ?
#
loop_
_entity_poly.entity_id
_entity_poly.type
_entity_poly.pdbx_seq_one_letter_code
_entity_poly.pdbx_strand_id
1 'polypeptide(L)'
;MTLENYKKKLKQSGQVYLLCKVFPGASETKIRDIIVNDIEGRETEVITVSVSAPADKNKANQVLIKFLAKEFQVLKNNVIIISGQTDRLKLIKISQS
;
A
#
# COMPACT_ATOMS: atom_id res chain seq x y z
N MET A 1 -2.30 -2.66 -14.87
CA MET A 1 -2.79 -2.75 -13.49
C MET A 1 -2.81 -1.39 -12.85
N THR A 2 -3.95 -1.01 -12.33
CA THR A 2 -4.14 0.36 -11.84
C THR A 2 -4.79 0.35 -10.46
N LEU A 3 -4.64 1.46 -9.76
CA LEU A 3 -5.28 1.67 -8.47
C LEU A 3 -6.62 2.40 -8.60
N GLU A 4 -7.17 2.47 -9.80
CA GLU A 4 -8.36 3.30 -10.07
C GLU A 4 -9.56 2.92 -9.22
N ASN A 5 -9.81 1.62 -9.02
CA ASN A 5 -10.95 1.20 -8.20
C ASN A 5 -10.78 1.63 -6.74
N TYR A 6 -9.55 1.57 -6.22
CA TYR A 6 -9.25 2.02 -4.86
C TYR A 6 -9.40 3.53 -4.73
N LYS A 7 -8.95 4.28 -5.75
CA LYS A 7 -9.08 5.73 -5.78
C LYS A 7 -10.55 6.15 -5.82
N LYS A 8 -11.36 5.45 -6.61
CA LYS A 8 -12.81 5.69 -6.66
C LYS A 8 -13.45 5.44 -5.29
N LYS A 9 -13.10 4.33 -4.66
CA LYS A 9 -13.66 4.00 -3.36
C LYS A 9 -13.28 5.03 -2.30
N LEU A 10 -12.06 5.53 -2.37
CA LEU A 10 -11.62 6.60 -1.47
C LEU A 10 -12.50 7.84 -1.63
N LYS A 11 -12.79 8.25 -2.85
CA LYS A 11 -13.65 9.40 -3.12
C LYS A 11 -15.09 9.18 -2.67
N GLN A 12 -15.61 7.96 -2.87
CA GLN A 12 -17.00 7.65 -2.54
C GLN A 12 -17.22 7.49 -1.05
N SER A 13 -16.28 6.87 -0.35
CA SER A 13 -16.45 6.49 1.05
C SER A 13 -15.61 7.28 2.01
N GLY A 14 -14.66 8.08 1.53
CA GLY A 14 -13.76 8.85 2.36
C GLY A 14 -12.58 8.04 2.93
N GLN A 15 -12.58 6.74 2.73
CA GLN A 15 -11.49 5.88 3.17
C GLN A 15 -11.45 4.60 2.36
N VAL A 16 -10.27 3.98 2.29
CA VAL A 16 -10.09 2.71 1.61
C VAL A 16 -8.98 1.93 2.30
N TYR A 17 -9.07 0.62 2.27
CA TYR A 17 -8.05 -0.28 2.80
C TYR A 17 -7.34 -0.99 1.66
N LEU A 18 -6.02 -1.09 1.79
CA LEU A 18 -5.17 -1.79 0.83
C LEU A 18 -4.41 -2.89 1.54
N LEU A 19 -4.31 -4.04 0.91
CA LEU A 19 -3.39 -5.07 1.36
C LEU A 19 -2.20 -5.04 0.41
N CYS A 20 -1.03 -4.69 0.93
CA CYS A 20 0.18 -4.50 0.14
C CYS A 20 1.26 -5.49 0.54
N LYS A 21 1.89 -6.10 -0.45
CA LYS A 21 3.08 -6.89 -0.24
C LYS A 21 4.28 -6.10 -0.74
N VAL A 22 5.23 -5.84 0.15
CA VAL A 22 6.32 -4.90 -0.10
C VAL A 22 7.63 -5.63 -0.35
N PHE A 23 8.35 -5.19 -1.39
CA PHE A 23 9.66 -5.72 -1.76
C PHE A 23 10.68 -4.60 -1.67
N PRO A 24 11.39 -4.48 -0.53
CA PRO A 24 12.42 -3.46 -0.37
C PRO A 24 13.68 -3.80 -1.17
N GLY A 25 14.59 -2.84 -1.27
CA GLY A 25 15.86 -3.05 -1.97
C GLY A 25 15.75 -2.92 -3.48
N ALA A 26 14.65 -2.42 -3.99
CA ALA A 26 14.47 -2.23 -5.43
C ALA A 26 15.14 -0.94 -5.90
N SER A 27 15.37 -0.83 -7.20
CA SER A 27 15.98 0.37 -7.79
C SER A 27 15.00 1.55 -7.83
N GLU A 28 13.69 1.27 -7.84
CA GLU A 28 12.69 2.33 -7.83
C GLU A 28 11.44 1.87 -7.08
N THR A 29 10.65 2.83 -6.64
CA THR A 29 9.40 2.56 -5.94
C THR A 29 8.25 2.61 -6.94
N LYS A 30 7.54 1.49 -7.09
CA LYS A 30 6.43 1.40 -8.04
C LYS A 30 5.52 0.23 -7.70
N ILE A 31 4.30 0.30 -8.22
CA ILE A 31 3.39 -0.85 -8.20
C ILE A 31 3.94 -1.89 -9.19
N ARG A 32 4.13 -3.11 -8.71
CA ARG A 32 4.56 -4.20 -9.58
C ARG A 32 3.38 -4.91 -10.20
N ASP A 33 2.38 -5.22 -9.38
CA ASP A 33 1.29 -6.07 -9.80
C ASP A 33 0.15 -5.99 -8.79
N ILE A 34 -1.04 -6.39 -9.21
CA ILE A 34 -2.18 -6.61 -8.32
C ILE A 34 -2.60 -8.05 -8.55
N ILE A 35 -2.43 -8.87 -7.54
CA ILE A 35 -2.70 -10.30 -7.63
C ILE A 35 -3.84 -10.68 -6.70
N VAL A 36 -4.49 -11.79 -7.01
CA VAL A 36 -5.57 -12.32 -6.15
C VAL A 36 -5.01 -13.52 -5.42
N ASN A 37 -5.02 -13.46 -4.10
CA ASN A 37 -4.59 -14.54 -3.24
C ASN A 37 -5.75 -15.03 -2.39
N ASP A 38 -5.73 -16.32 -2.06
CA ASP A 38 -6.65 -16.86 -1.07
C ASP A 38 -6.04 -16.62 0.31
N ILE A 39 -6.67 -15.75 1.07
CA ILE A 39 -6.24 -15.42 2.43
C ILE A 39 -7.39 -15.81 3.36
N GLU A 40 -7.13 -16.82 4.19
CA GLU A 40 -8.11 -17.33 5.15
C GLU A 40 -9.45 -17.69 4.50
N GLY A 41 -9.40 -18.36 3.33
CA GLY A 41 -10.59 -18.80 2.62
C GLY A 41 -11.28 -17.74 1.78
N ARG A 42 -10.68 -16.54 1.65
CA ARG A 42 -11.25 -15.46 0.85
C ARG A 42 -10.29 -15.06 -0.27
N GLU A 43 -10.83 -14.86 -1.44
CA GLU A 43 -10.08 -14.24 -2.53
C GLU A 43 -9.87 -12.78 -2.20
N THR A 44 -8.59 -12.37 -2.10
CA THR A 44 -8.22 -11.03 -1.68
C THR A 44 -7.21 -10.46 -2.65
N GLU A 45 -7.44 -9.24 -3.10
CA GLU A 45 -6.46 -8.54 -3.93
C GLU A 45 -5.29 -8.10 -3.08
N VAL A 46 -4.09 -8.40 -3.55
CA VAL A 46 -2.83 -7.96 -2.93
C VAL A 46 -2.08 -7.11 -3.93
N ILE A 47 -1.76 -5.90 -3.52
CA ILE A 47 -0.99 -4.96 -4.33
C ILE A 47 0.48 -5.18 -4.03
N THR A 48 1.26 -5.62 -5.02
CA THR A 48 2.69 -5.82 -4.80
C THR A 48 3.43 -4.55 -5.18
N VAL A 49 4.27 -4.07 -4.27
CA VAL A 49 4.96 -2.79 -4.39
C VAL A 49 6.45 -2.98 -4.21
N SER A 50 7.23 -2.55 -5.20
CA SER A 50 8.67 -2.40 -5.05
C SER A 50 8.97 -1.11 -4.33
N VAL A 51 9.92 -1.14 -3.40
CA VAL A 51 10.28 0.04 -2.62
C VAL A 51 11.78 0.25 -2.71
N SER A 52 12.16 1.46 -3.15
CA SER A 52 13.56 1.87 -3.25
C SER A 52 14.04 2.36 -1.89
N ALA A 53 14.26 1.40 -0.99
CA ALA A 53 14.80 1.65 0.34
C ALA A 53 15.44 0.35 0.82
N PRO A 54 16.42 0.44 1.71
CA PRO A 54 17.01 -0.78 2.28
C PRO A 54 15.96 -1.55 3.09
N ALA A 55 16.27 -2.80 3.41
CA ALA A 55 15.37 -3.67 4.18
C ALA A 55 15.21 -3.23 5.64
N ASP A 56 15.61 -2.02 5.98
CA ASP A 56 15.29 -1.37 7.24
C ASP A 56 13.80 -1.04 7.24
N LYS A 57 13.08 -1.66 8.15
CA LYS A 57 11.60 -1.62 8.16
C LYS A 57 11.05 -0.20 8.25
N ASN A 58 11.66 0.65 9.06
CA ASN A 58 11.21 2.05 9.19
C ASN A 58 11.38 2.82 7.89
N LYS A 59 12.52 2.67 7.24
CA LYS A 59 12.80 3.38 6.00
C LYS A 59 11.88 2.91 4.88
N ALA A 60 11.69 1.60 4.76
CA ALA A 60 10.79 1.03 3.76
C ALA A 60 9.36 1.50 3.98
N ASN A 61 8.89 1.52 5.23
CA ASN A 61 7.55 1.99 5.57
C ASN A 61 7.36 3.46 5.22
N GLN A 62 8.35 4.30 5.51
CA GLN A 62 8.28 5.73 5.20
C GLN A 62 8.18 5.97 3.70
N VAL A 63 8.97 5.25 2.91
CA VAL A 63 8.93 5.36 1.46
C VAL A 63 7.59 4.89 0.92
N LEU A 64 7.06 3.80 1.45
CA LEU A 64 5.75 3.27 1.06
C LEU A 64 4.63 4.27 1.35
N ILE A 65 4.62 4.85 2.54
CA ILE A 65 3.61 5.84 2.94
C ILE A 65 3.68 7.06 2.02
N LYS A 66 4.88 7.56 1.77
CA LYS A 66 5.06 8.72 0.89
C LYS A 66 4.59 8.42 -0.53
N PHE A 67 4.91 7.24 -1.04
CA PHE A 67 4.50 6.82 -2.37
C PHE A 67 2.99 6.73 -2.49
N LEU A 68 2.33 6.09 -1.53
CA LEU A 68 0.87 5.93 -1.56
C LEU A 68 0.15 7.26 -1.36
N ALA A 69 0.68 8.12 -0.49
CA ALA A 69 0.11 9.46 -0.30
C ALA A 69 0.10 10.24 -1.61
N LYS A 70 1.19 10.17 -2.36
CA LYS A 70 1.30 10.83 -3.66
C LYS A 70 0.35 10.20 -4.68
N GLU A 71 0.29 8.87 -4.73
CA GLU A 71 -0.58 8.17 -5.67
C GLU A 71 -2.06 8.47 -5.43
N PHE A 72 -2.48 8.56 -4.18
CA PHE A 72 -3.86 8.81 -3.81
C PHE A 72 -4.17 10.30 -3.59
N GLN A 73 -3.15 11.16 -3.71
CA GLN A 73 -3.29 12.61 -3.56
C GLN A 73 -3.86 12.99 -2.20
N VAL A 74 -3.29 12.39 -1.15
CA VAL A 74 -3.63 12.68 0.23
C VAL A 74 -2.36 13.04 1.00
N LEU A 75 -2.52 13.58 2.21
CA LEU A 75 -1.40 13.86 3.09
C LEU A 75 -0.82 12.55 3.64
N LYS A 76 0.46 12.56 3.95
CA LYS A 76 1.12 11.39 4.52
C LYS A 76 0.46 10.91 5.80
N ASN A 77 -0.06 11.83 6.61
CA ASN A 77 -0.75 11.49 7.84
C ASN A 77 -2.04 10.70 7.61
N ASN A 78 -2.56 10.73 6.40
CA ASN A 78 -3.78 10.02 6.03
C ASN A 78 -3.49 8.62 5.48
N VAL A 79 -2.23 8.20 5.47
CA VAL A 79 -1.82 6.85 5.08
C VAL A 79 -1.27 6.18 6.33
N ILE A 80 -1.97 5.16 6.81
CA ILE A 80 -1.65 4.52 8.09
C ILE A 80 -1.47 3.01 7.87
N ILE A 81 -0.36 2.49 8.34
CA ILE A 81 -0.15 1.04 8.37
C ILE A 81 -0.87 0.49 9.59
N ILE A 82 -1.95 -0.24 9.35
CA ILE A 82 -2.80 -0.79 10.42
C ILE A 82 -2.14 -2.01 11.07
N SER A 83 -1.56 -2.87 10.24
CA SER A 83 -0.88 -4.06 10.73
C SER A 83 0.22 -4.45 9.77
N GLY A 84 1.15 -5.30 10.23
CA GLY A 84 2.25 -5.77 9.43
C GLY A 84 3.41 -4.77 9.34
N GLN A 85 3.61 -3.91 10.36
CA GLN A 85 4.68 -2.92 10.35
C GLN A 85 6.05 -3.52 10.10
N THR A 86 6.27 -4.74 10.59
CA THR A 86 7.55 -5.42 10.44
C THR A 86 7.51 -6.56 9.43
N ASP A 87 6.39 -6.74 8.75
CA ASP A 87 6.18 -7.81 7.78
C ASP A 87 6.19 -7.26 6.36
N ARG A 88 6.34 -8.14 5.38
CA ARG A 88 6.20 -7.74 3.98
C ARG A 88 4.75 -7.48 3.62
N LEU A 89 3.83 -8.25 4.20
CA LEU A 89 2.40 -8.06 3.96
C LEU A 89 1.85 -7.08 4.97
N LYS A 90 1.29 -5.97 4.47
CA LYS A 90 0.83 -4.85 5.30
C LYS A 90 -0.59 -4.48 4.95
N LEU A 91 -1.40 -4.25 5.98
CA LEU A 91 -2.74 -3.68 5.82
C LEU A 91 -2.64 -2.17 6.02
N ILE A 92 -3.08 -1.41 5.03
CA ILE A 92 -2.92 0.04 5.01
C ILE A 92 -4.28 0.69 4.84
N LYS A 93 -4.53 1.70 5.67
CA LYS A 93 -5.74 2.52 5.57
C LYS A 93 -5.37 3.87 4.98
N ILE A 94 -6.12 4.29 3.98
CA ILE A 94 -5.97 5.63 3.38
C ILE A 94 -7.27 6.38 3.59
N SER A 95 -7.15 7.60 4.12
CA SER A 95 -8.28 8.48 4.37
C SER A 95 -8.17 9.72 3.51
N GLN A 96 -9.33 10.28 3.15
CA GLN A 96 -9.37 11.44 2.27
C GLN A 96 -8.97 12.73 2.99
N SER A 97 -9.26 12.81 4.27
CA SER A 97 -8.86 13.98 5.07
C SER A 97 -8.95 13.71 6.55
#